data_b605ce449b167cff39b78aa49dc64102
#
_entry.id   b605ce449b167cff39b78aa49dc64102
#
_cell.length_a   1.000
_cell.length_b   1.000
_cell.length_c   1.000
_cell.angle_alpha   90.00
_cell.angle_beta   90.00
_cell.angle_gamma   90.00
#
_symmetry.space_group_name_H-M   'P 1'
#
loop_
_entity.id
_entity.type
_entity.pdbx_description
1 polymer ?
#
loop_
_entity_poly.entity_id
_entity_poly.type
_entity_poly.pdbx_seq_one_letter_code
_entity_poly.pdbx_strand_id
1 'polypeptide(L)'
;MEGGHPFEVAFRGLVASGSAVMAAGFYQPGLADLRQAVRHHLGVHKLQLKERYQQTTAHVTVARQQAPLIDPHQDLATLATLANLNFGTLVVDQVELVVHDWYNSRKRVLAKLSL
;
A
#
# COMPACT_ATOMS: atom_id res chain seq x y z
N MET A 1 18.51 -5.67 7.18
CA MET A 1 17.47 -6.15 8.12
C MET A 1 17.30 -7.63 7.88
N GLU A 2 17.41 -8.41 8.93
CA GLU A 2 17.19 -9.86 8.85
C GLU A 2 15.74 -10.15 8.48
N GLY A 3 15.53 -11.12 7.59
CA GLY A 3 14.21 -11.48 7.10
C GLY A 3 13.72 -10.64 5.95
N GLY A 4 14.51 -9.65 5.50
CA GLY A 4 14.16 -8.82 4.35
C GLY A 4 14.77 -9.38 3.08
N HIS A 5 13.94 -9.61 2.07
CA HIS A 5 14.36 -10.00 0.73
C HIS A 5 13.60 -9.15 -0.28
N PRO A 6 14.19 -8.82 -1.44
CA PRO A 6 13.44 -8.18 -2.51
C PRO A 6 12.21 -9.02 -2.87
N PHE A 7 11.11 -8.35 -3.17
CA PHE A 7 9.87 -9.02 -3.55
C PHE A 7 9.09 -8.17 -4.55
N GLU A 8 8.11 -8.78 -5.18
CA GLU A 8 7.28 -8.12 -6.18
C GLU A 8 5.87 -7.85 -5.66
N VAL A 9 5.31 -6.72 -6.07
CA VAL A 9 3.90 -6.40 -5.88
C VAL A 9 3.30 -6.13 -7.25
N ALA A 10 2.34 -6.95 -7.66
CA ALA A 10 1.62 -6.75 -8.91
C ALA A 10 0.38 -5.90 -8.63
N PHE A 11 0.20 -4.83 -9.39
CA PHE A 11 -0.98 -3.97 -9.27
C PHE A 11 -1.95 -4.25 -10.41
N ARG A 12 -3.15 -4.70 -10.06
CA ARG A 12 -4.15 -5.11 -11.03
C ARG A 12 -5.55 -4.83 -10.50
N GLY A 13 -6.39 -4.26 -11.37
CA GLY A 13 -7.78 -3.99 -11.07
C GLY A 13 -7.98 -2.73 -10.25
N LEU A 14 -9.13 -2.08 -10.46
CA LEU A 14 -9.57 -0.95 -9.68
C LEU A 14 -10.62 -1.38 -8.68
N VAL A 15 -10.52 -0.89 -7.47
CA VAL A 15 -11.50 -1.08 -6.41
C VAL A 15 -11.87 0.27 -5.82
N ALA A 16 -13.11 0.42 -5.41
CA ALA A 16 -13.60 1.62 -4.73
C ALA A 16 -13.73 1.33 -3.24
N SER A 17 -13.30 2.28 -2.41
CA SER A 17 -13.44 2.20 -0.98
C SER A 17 -13.66 3.60 -0.41
N GLY A 18 -14.79 3.84 0.23
CA GLY A 18 -15.16 5.17 0.66
C GLY A 18 -15.17 6.15 -0.49
N SER A 19 -14.36 7.21 -0.41
CA SER A 19 -14.23 8.23 -1.45
C SER A 19 -13.02 8.01 -2.37
N ALA A 20 -12.34 6.86 -2.26
CA ALA A 20 -11.12 6.59 -3.01
C ALA A 20 -11.32 5.50 -4.05
N VAL A 21 -10.62 5.63 -5.17
CA VAL A 21 -10.44 4.57 -6.16
C VAL A 21 -8.98 4.13 -6.09
N MET A 22 -8.76 2.83 -5.97
CA MET A 22 -7.44 2.27 -5.70
C MET A 22 -7.12 1.17 -6.68
N ALA A 23 -5.83 1.07 -7.06
CA ALA A 23 -5.30 -0.11 -7.72
C ALA A 23 -4.94 -1.15 -6.65
N ALA A 24 -5.47 -2.35 -6.78
CA ALA A 24 -5.21 -3.42 -5.83
C ALA A 24 -3.83 -4.03 -6.04
N GLY A 25 -3.09 -4.25 -4.96
CA GLY A 25 -1.78 -4.87 -4.98
C GLY A 25 -1.84 -6.33 -4.57
N PHE A 26 -1.18 -7.18 -5.34
CA PHE A 26 -1.07 -8.60 -5.08
C PHE A 26 0.41 -8.96 -4.88
N TYR A 27 0.71 -9.65 -3.81
CA TYR A 27 2.06 -10.03 -3.46
C TYR A 27 2.07 -11.49 -2.96
N GLN A 28 3.11 -12.21 -3.33
CA GLN A 28 3.46 -13.44 -2.65
C GLN A 28 4.01 -13.06 -1.27
N PRO A 29 4.32 -13.96 -0.36
CA PRO A 29 4.48 -13.63 1.08
C PRO A 29 5.43 -12.47 1.41
N GLY A 30 6.12 -11.89 0.43
CA GLY A 30 7.16 -10.88 0.65
C GLY A 30 6.75 -9.68 1.50
N LEU A 31 5.63 -9.02 1.17
CA LEU A 31 5.19 -7.86 1.96
C LEU A 31 4.73 -8.27 3.36
N ALA A 32 4.03 -9.40 3.47
CA ALA A 32 3.61 -9.91 4.78
C ALA A 32 4.83 -10.26 5.64
N ASP A 33 5.83 -10.90 5.06
CA ASP A 33 7.07 -11.25 5.75
C ASP A 33 7.83 -10.00 6.19
N LEU A 34 7.92 -8.99 5.34
CA LEU A 34 8.54 -7.72 5.68
C LEU A 34 7.83 -7.03 6.85
N ARG A 35 6.50 -6.97 6.81
CA ARG A 35 5.70 -6.39 7.89
C ARG A 35 5.90 -7.13 9.21
N GLN A 36 5.94 -8.44 9.16
CA GLN A 36 6.19 -9.27 10.33
C GLN A 36 7.60 -9.05 10.90
N ALA A 37 8.60 -8.97 10.03
CA ALA A 37 9.97 -8.71 10.44
C ALA A 37 10.10 -7.34 11.13
N VAL A 38 9.45 -6.31 10.59
CA VAL A 38 9.45 -4.97 11.20
C VAL A 38 8.80 -5.02 12.58
N ARG A 39 7.64 -5.64 12.72
CA ARG A 39 6.95 -5.76 14.00
C ARG A 39 7.79 -6.53 15.02
N HIS A 40 8.43 -7.62 14.59
CA HIS A 40 9.27 -8.41 15.45
C HIS A 40 10.47 -7.62 15.97
N HIS A 41 11.19 -6.94 15.09
CA HIS A 41 12.34 -6.12 15.47
C HIS A 41 11.96 -5.01 16.44
N LEU A 42 10.86 -4.32 16.20
CA LEU A 42 10.40 -3.27 17.10
C LEU A 42 10.02 -3.85 18.47
N GLY A 43 9.39 -5.02 18.49
CA GLY A 43 9.06 -5.72 19.74
C GLY A 43 10.31 -6.12 20.54
N VAL A 44 11.33 -6.63 19.88
CA VAL A 44 12.60 -7.01 20.53
C VAL A 44 13.26 -5.79 21.18
N HIS A 45 13.21 -4.64 20.54
CA HIS A 45 13.76 -3.39 21.08
C HIS A 45 12.79 -2.64 21.98
N LYS A 46 11.66 -3.24 22.34
CA LYS A 46 10.62 -2.66 23.21
C LYS A 46 10.06 -1.34 22.67
N LEU A 47 10.06 -1.18 21.36
CA LEU A 47 9.44 -0.05 20.68
C LEU A 47 7.98 -0.39 20.38
N GLN A 48 7.08 0.53 20.67
CA GLN A 48 5.66 0.33 20.46
C GLN A 48 5.24 0.86 19.10
N LEU A 49 4.68 -0.01 18.28
CA LEU A 49 4.05 0.35 17.03
C LEU A 49 2.62 0.83 17.31
N LYS A 50 2.31 2.06 16.91
CA LYS A 50 0.98 2.62 17.08
C LYS A 50 0.16 2.40 15.82
N GLU A 51 -0.11 1.14 15.49
CA GLU A 51 -0.99 0.79 14.39
C GLU A 51 -2.44 0.86 14.84
N ARG A 52 -3.29 1.52 14.05
CA ARG A 52 -4.73 1.52 14.28
C ARG A 52 -5.30 0.11 14.11
N TYR A 53 -4.80 -0.60 13.10
CA TYR A 53 -5.08 -2.01 12.83
C TYR A 53 -3.92 -2.60 12.04
N GLN A 54 -3.78 -3.91 12.11
CA GLN A 54 -2.69 -4.60 11.40
C GLN A 54 -2.99 -4.63 9.89
N GLN A 55 -2.09 -4.05 9.10
CA GLN A 55 -2.22 -3.99 7.64
C GLN A 55 -2.01 -5.37 7.03
N THR A 56 -2.95 -5.81 6.22
CA THR A 56 -2.91 -7.11 5.54
C THR A 56 -3.06 -6.99 4.02
N THR A 57 -3.29 -5.79 3.49
CA THR A 57 -3.51 -5.56 2.07
C THR A 57 -2.49 -4.59 1.51
N ALA A 58 -2.43 -4.49 0.19
CA ALA A 58 -1.64 -3.49 -0.51
C ALA A 58 -2.51 -2.82 -1.57
N HIS A 59 -2.34 -1.51 -1.72
CA HIS A 59 -3.06 -0.74 -2.73
C HIS A 59 -2.38 0.60 -2.96
N VAL A 60 -2.68 1.19 -4.12
CA VAL A 60 -2.28 2.56 -4.45
C VAL A 60 -3.54 3.34 -4.79
N THR A 61 -3.77 4.44 -4.09
CA THR A 61 -4.88 5.34 -4.40
C THR A 61 -4.58 6.09 -5.69
N VAL A 62 -5.45 5.96 -6.67
CA VAL A 62 -5.28 6.60 -7.98
C VAL A 62 -6.22 7.78 -8.19
N ALA A 63 -7.33 7.83 -7.45
CA ALA A 63 -8.28 8.93 -7.54
C ALA A 63 -9.09 9.06 -6.25
N ARG A 64 -9.58 10.27 -5.98
CA ARG A 64 -10.48 10.54 -4.86
C ARG A 64 -11.71 11.28 -5.36
N GLN A 65 -12.86 10.87 -4.85
CA GLN A 65 -14.11 11.57 -5.08
C GLN A 65 -14.07 12.91 -4.36
N GLN A 66 -14.34 13.99 -5.08
CA GLN A 66 -14.34 15.35 -4.52
C GLN A 66 -15.75 15.94 -4.42
N ALA A 67 -16.74 15.27 -5.01
CA ALA A 67 -18.13 15.66 -4.99
C ALA A 67 -19.01 14.40 -5.04
N PRO A 68 -20.30 14.49 -4.66
CA PRO A 68 -21.19 13.35 -4.82
C PRO A 68 -21.25 12.88 -6.27
N LEU A 69 -21.35 11.57 -6.46
CA LEU A 69 -21.47 10.96 -7.79
C LEU A 69 -22.83 11.32 -8.40
N ILE A 70 -22.83 11.72 -9.67
CA ILE A 70 -24.06 12.04 -10.40
C ILE A 70 -24.84 10.77 -10.71
N ASP A 71 -24.14 9.72 -11.15
CA ASP A 71 -24.72 8.44 -11.45
C ASP A 71 -23.87 7.32 -10.84
N PRO A 72 -24.12 6.94 -9.58
CA PRO A 72 -23.32 5.91 -8.90
C PRO A 72 -23.38 4.55 -9.60
N HIS A 73 -24.51 4.16 -10.17
CA HIS A 73 -24.66 2.88 -10.87
C HIS A 73 -23.77 2.83 -12.12
N GLN A 74 -23.74 3.90 -12.90
CA GLN A 74 -22.91 3.97 -14.09
C GLN A 74 -21.43 3.97 -13.73
N ASP A 75 -21.06 4.69 -12.69
CA ASP A 75 -19.67 4.76 -12.25
C ASP A 75 -19.17 3.42 -11.72
N LEU A 76 -19.98 2.71 -10.95
CA LEU A 76 -19.66 1.36 -10.48
C LEU A 76 -19.56 0.37 -11.63
N ALA A 77 -20.45 0.48 -12.62
CA ALA A 77 -20.39 -0.38 -13.81
C ALA A 77 -19.10 -0.14 -14.61
N THR A 78 -18.69 1.11 -14.74
CA THR A 78 -17.43 1.47 -15.40
C THR A 78 -16.24 0.88 -14.65
N LEU A 79 -16.19 1.01 -13.32
CA LEU A 79 -15.13 0.41 -12.51
C LEU A 79 -15.09 -1.11 -12.66
N ALA A 80 -16.25 -1.76 -12.75
CA ALA A 80 -16.33 -3.21 -12.94
C ALA A 80 -15.66 -3.65 -14.25
N THR A 81 -15.75 -2.85 -15.30
CA THR A 81 -15.07 -3.15 -16.58
C THR A 81 -13.56 -3.09 -16.47
N LEU A 82 -13.02 -2.41 -15.45
CA LEU A 82 -11.59 -2.23 -15.21
C LEU A 82 -11.05 -3.16 -14.11
N ALA A 83 -11.84 -4.16 -13.71
CA ALA A 83 -11.49 -5.06 -12.62
C ALA A 83 -10.21 -5.87 -12.88
N ASN A 84 -9.84 -6.08 -14.14
CA ASN A 84 -8.65 -6.83 -14.53
C ASN A 84 -7.58 -5.95 -15.22
N LEU A 85 -7.72 -4.64 -15.14
CA LEU A 85 -6.73 -3.73 -15.72
C LEU A 85 -5.38 -3.94 -15.04
N ASN A 86 -4.34 -4.20 -15.84
CA ASN A 86 -2.99 -4.43 -15.34
C ASN A 86 -2.22 -3.11 -15.28
N PHE A 87 -1.80 -2.73 -14.07
CA PHE A 87 -0.99 -1.53 -13.84
C PHE A 87 0.51 -1.83 -13.80
N GLY A 88 0.90 -3.10 -13.85
CA GLY A 88 2.30 -3.49 -13.81
C GLY A 88 2.74 -4.06 -12.48
N THR A 89 4.02 -4.37 -12.39
CA THR A 89 4.64 -4.98 -11.22
C THR A 89 5.76 -4.10 -10.71
N LEU A 90 5.76 -3.86 -9.41
CA LEU A 90 6.81 -3.14 -8.70
C LEU A 90 7.73 -4.15 -8.03
N VAL A 91 9.03 -4.02 -8.25
CA VAL A 91 10.03 -4.76 -7.47
C VAL A 91 10.39 -3.92 -6.26
N VAL A 92 10.15 -4.46 -5.07
CA VAL A 92 10.48 -3.80 -3.81
C VAL A 92 11.83 -4.33 -3.34
N ASP A 93 12.85 -3.51 -3.42
CA ASP A 93 14.22 -3.85 -3.02
C ASP A 93 14.80 -2.90 -1.98
N GLN A 94 14.02 -1.93 -1.54
CA GLN A 94 14.45 -0.93 -0.59
C GLN A 94 13.29 -0.53 0.33
N VAL A 95 13.62 -0.24 1.57
CA VAL A 95 12.68 0.29 2.57
C VAL A 95 13.21 1.61 3.08
N GLU A 96 12.32 2.58 3.26
CA GLU A 96 12.67 3.87 3.84
C GLU A 96 11.92 4.10 5.14
N LEU A 97 12.62 4.62 6.14
CA LEU A 97 11.98 5.19 7.32
C LEU A 97 11.80 6.68 7.07
N VAL A 98 10.57 7.14 7.09
CA VAL A 98 10.23 8.51 6.72
C VAL A 98 9.34 9.16 7.78
N VAL A 99 9.43 10.49 7.85
CA VAL A 99 8.44 11.34 8.50
C VAL A 99 7.75 12.13 7.39
N HIS A 100 6.43 12.05 7.32
CA HIS A 100 5.69 12.74 6.27
C HIS A 100 4.37 13.30 6.82
N ASP A 101 3.79 14.25 6.09
CA ASP A 101 2.46 14.76 6.37
C ASP A 101 1.38 13.78 5.88
N TRP A 102 0.10 14.12 6.12
CA TRP A 102 -1.02 13.25 5.80
C TRP A 102 -1.06 12.77 4.34
N TYR A 103 -0.70 13.64 3.40
CA TYR A 103 -0.72 13.33 1.97
C TYR A 103 0.65 13.01 1.38
N ASN A 104 1.67 12.90 2.24
CA ASN A 104 3.05 12.69 1.78
C ASN A 104 3.55 13.80 0.83
N SER A 105 3.00 15.02 0.98
CA SER A 105 3.44 16.17 0.21
C SER A 105 4.74 16.78 0.74
N ARG A 106 5.03 16.56 2.02
CA ARG A 106 6.30 16.89 2.66
C ARG A 106 6.86 15.63 3.28
N LYS A 107 8.03 15.22 2.83
CA LYS A 107 8.64 13.97 3.29
C LYS A 107 10.08 14.20 3.68
N ARG A 108 10.46 13.67 4.83
CA ARG A 108 11.85 13.63 5.28
C ARG A 108 12.24 12.17 5.47
N VAL A 109 13.24 11.72 4.70
CA VAL A 109 13.77 10.37 4.81
C VAL A 109 14.79 10.33 5.93
N LEU A 110 14.57 9.49 6.93
CA LEU A 110 15.46 9.32 8.06
C LEU A 110 16.47 8.20 7.84
N ALA A 111 16.09 7.16 7.14
CA ALA A 111 16.95 6.03 6.84
C ALA A 111 16.46 5.28 5.61
N LYS A 112 17.40 4.64 4.91
CA LYS A 112 17.14 3.76 3.77
C LYS A 112 17.84 2.43 4.02
N LEU A 113 17.13 1.34 3.74
CA LEU A 113 17.63 -0.02 3.90
C LEU A 113 17.39 -0.80 2.61
N SER A 114 18.43 -1.46 2.10
CA SER A 114 18.29 -2.39 0.98
C SER A 114 17.81 -3.75 1.50
N LEU A 115 16.94 -4.34 0.71
CA LEU A 115 16.45 -5.70 1.00
C LEU A 115 17.31 -6.77 0.32
#